data_40c4aa5df43d095729d2deebe78bdc04
#
_entry.id   40c4aa5df43d095729d2deebe78bdc04
#
_cell.length_a   1.000
_cell.length_b   1.000
_cell.length_c   1.000
_cell.angle_alpha   90.00
_cell.angle_beta   90.00
_cell.angle_gamma   90.00
#
_symmetry.space_group_name_H-M   'P 1'
#
loop_
_entity.id
_entity.type
_entity.pdbx_description
1 polymer ?
#
loop_
_entity_poly.entity_id
_entity_poly.type
_entity_poly.pdbx_seq_one_letter_code
_entity_poly.pdbx_strand_id
1 'polypeptide(L)'
;MKLHGKTIVITGSSSGIGGEVARLARFEGARVIGIDRNDTLLTLDGFVKMDLGDPAVIDAAITALPDRIDGLVNAAGVPGTVNSDIVARVNYLGLRHLTEALVPRMLKGASIVNIASILGADWPHRLDAHKELAAAASFVLGKAWLDTNPVQQENCYQYFKEALIVWTKKRSLELFMQDNIRMNSVAPGPVFTPILGDFVSMLGQERVDRDSALVKRPALPDEIAGPIVFLLSDDARWIVGANLPIDGGIEAAYV
;
A
#
# COMPACT_ATOMS: atom_id res chain seq x y z
N MET A 1 -14.73 3.52 -19.34
CA MET A 1 -14.69 3.24 -17.88
C MET A 1 -13.87 1.96 -17.66
N LYS A 2 -12.71 2.11 -17.09
CA LYS A 2 -11.73 1.02 -16.92
C LYS A 2 -12.10 -0.02 -15.85
N LEU A 3 -12.95 0.35 -14.90
CA LEU A 3 -13.32 -0.48 -13.75
C LEU A 3 -14.81 -0.77 -13.68
N HIS A 4 -15.53 -0.61 -14.79
CA HIS A 4 -16.98 -0.81 -14.83
C HIS A 4 -17.38 -2.19 -14.31
N GLY A 5 -18.29 -2.22 -13.33
CA GLY A 5 -18.81 -3.45 -12.72
C GLY A 5 -17.86 -4.17 -11.75
N LYS A 6 -16.64 -3.65 -11.55
CA LYS A 6 -15.67 -4.22 -10.59
C LYS A 6 -15.98 -3.75 -9.17
N THR A 7 -15.78 -4.61 -8.19
CA THR A 7 -15.81 -4.28 -6.75
C THR A 7 -14.39 -4.09 -6.25
N ILE A 8 -14.06 -2.88 -5.80
CA ILE A 8 -12.71 -2.50 -5.33
C ILE A 8 -12.77 -2.17 -3.85
N VAL A 9 -11.92 -2.83 -3.07
CA VAL A 9 -11.71 -2.54 -1.64
C VAL A 9 -10.47 -1.65 -1.51
N ILE A 10 -10.56 -0.57 -0.72
CA ILE A 10 -9.47 0.43 -0.60
C ILE A 10 -9.24 0.73 0.87
N THR A 11 -8.04 0.47 1.39
CA THR A 11 -7.64 0.90 2.74
C THR A 11 -7.07 2.32 2.71
N GLY A 12 -7.20 3.07 3.80
CA GLY A 12 -6.79 4.48 3.84
C GLY A 12 -7.68 5.38 2.95
N SER A 13 -8.93 4.99 2.78
CA SER A 13 -9.86 5.58 1.81
C SER A 13 -10.41 6.95 2.20
N SER A 14 -10.16 7.43 3.42
CA SER A 14 -10.75 8.68 3.90
C SER A 14 -9.96 9.93 3.48
N SER A 15 -8.71 9.78 3.05
CA SER A 15 -7.85 10.92 2.68
C SER A 15 -6.70 10.54 1.75
N GLY A 16 -5.94 11.53 1.32
CA GLY A 16 -4.69 11.35 0.57
C GLY A 16 -4.83 10.50 -0.69
N ILE A 17 -3.85 9.64 -0.95
CA ILE A 17 -3.81 8.77 -2.13
C ILE A 17 -5.02 7.82 -2.14
N GLY A 18 -5.33 7.17 -1.01
CA GLY A 18 -6.44 6.22 -0.92
C GLY A 18 -7.79 6.86 -1.21
N GLY A 19 -8.03 8.07 -0.69
CA GLY A 19 -9.24 8.85 -0.96
C GLY A 19 -9.38 9.23 -2.43
N GLU A 20 -8.28 9.63 -3.07
CA GLU A 20 -8.31 9.97 -4.49
C GLU A 20 -8.48 8.74 -5.40
N VAL A 21 -7.85 7.60 -5.05
CA VAL A 21 -8.11 6.33 -5.73
C VAL A 21 -9.58 5.94 -5.61
N ALA A 22 -10.20 6.12 -4.43
CA ALA A 22 -11.61 5.82 -4.22
C ALA A 22 -12.51 6.68 -5.11
N ARG A 23 -12.23 8.00 -5.22
CA ARG A 23 -12.93 8.92 -6.10
C ARG A 23 -12.77 8.51 -7.57
N LEU A 24 -11.55 8.26 -8.03
CA LEU A 24 -11.27 7.93 -9.42
C LEU A 24 -11.81 6.55 -9.79
N ALA A 25 -11.70 5.54 -8.93
CA ALA A 25 -12.24 4.21 -9.18
C ALA A 25 -13.77 4.24 -9.37
N ARG A 26 -14.49 5.04 -8.54
CA ARG A 26 -15.94 5.25 -8.74
C ARG A 26 -16.25 5.96 -10.06
N PHE A 27 -15.49 6.98 -10.42
CA PHE A 27 -15.63 7.67 -11.71
C PHE A 27 -15.42 6.69 -12.89
N GLU A 28 -14.52 5.73 -12.73
CA GLU A 28 -14.26 4.66 -13.70
C GLU A 28 -15.27 3.48 -13.63
N GLY A 29 -16.34 3.64 -12.85
CA GLY A 29 -17.48 2.71 -12.82
C GLY A 29 -17.35 1.55 -11.83
N ALA A 30 -16.40 1.60 -10.90
CA ALA A 30 -16.30 0.61 -9.84
C ALA A 30 -17.30 0.84 -8.71
N ARG A 31 -17.72 -0.27 -8.08
CA ARG A 31 -18.29 -0.26 -6.73
C ARG A 31 -17.13 -0.19 -5.73
N VAL A 32 -17.06 0.84 -4.91
CA VAL A 32 -15.95 1.08 -3.99
C VAL A 32 -16.36 0.86 -2.54
N ILE A 33 -15.62 -0.02 -1.85
CA ILE A 33 -15.74 -0.26 -0.41
C ILE A 33 -14.50 0.30 0.26
N GLY A 34 -14.68 1.35 1.06
CA GLY A 34 -13.60 1.98 1.80
C GLY A 34 -13.34 1.31 3.14
N ILE A 35 -12.08 1.31 3.54
CA ILE A 35 -11.61 0.91 4.88
C ILE A 35 -10.74 2.04 5.41
N ASP A 36 -11.03 2.52 6.61
CA ASP A 36 -10.19 3.51 7.31
C ASP A 36 -10.43 3.44 8.82
N ARG A 37 -9.47 3.90 9.61
CA ARG A 37 -9.66 4.10 11.05
C ARG A 37 -10.44 5.39 11.37
N ASN A 38 -10.39 6.36 10.47
CA ASN A 38 -11.12 7.63 10.54
C ASN A 38 -12.40 7.53 9.72
N ASP A 39 -13.40 8.35 10.09
CA ASP A 39 -14.61 8.48 9.29
C ASP A 39 -14.29 9.16 7.94
N THR A 40 -15.09 8.86 6.93
CA THR A 40 -14.92 9.43 5.59
C THR A 40 -16.01 10.46 5.28
N LEU A 41 -15.65 11.51 4.55
CA LEU A 41 -16.58 12.46 3.94
C LEU A 41 -16.90 12.08 2.48
N LEU A 42 -16.23 11.07 1.94
CA LEU A 42 -16.46 10.63 0.57
C LEU A 42 -17.74 9.79 0.49
N THR A 43 -18.50 9.98 -0.57
CA THR A 43 -19.61 9.10 -0.91
C THR A 43 -19.05 7.80 -1.49
N LEU A 44 -19.10 6.71 -0.74
CA LEU A 44 -18.67 5.38 -1.13
C LEU A 44 -19.87 4.42 -1.19
N ASP A 45 -19.70 3.28 -1.84
CA ASP A 45 -20.75 2.25 -1.94
C ASP A 45 -20.81 1.36 -0.68
N GLY A 46 -19.81 1.48 0.19
CA GLY A 46 -19.72 0.90 1.52
C GLY A 46 -18.48 1.42 2.24
N PHE A 47 -18.51 1.38 3.58
CA PHE A 47 -17.41 1.82 4.41
C PHE A 47 -17.31 0.94 5.65
N VAL A 48 -16.10 0.49 5.98
CA VAL A 48 -15.80 -0.32 7.17
C VAL A 48 -14.74 0.40 7.99
N LYS A 49 -15.10 0.78 9.23
CA LYS A 49 -14.15 1.37 10.17
C LYS A 49 -13.22 0.29 10.71
N MET A 50 -11.91 0.41 10.47
CA MET A 50 -10.94 -0.63 10.82
C MET A 50 -9.57 0.00 11.12
N ASP A 51 -8.95 -0.39 12.23
CA ASP A 51 -7.54 -0.11 12.50
C ASP A 51 -6.68 -1.31 12.07
N LEU A 52 -5.81 -1.10 11.10
CA LEU A 52 -4.88 -2.13 10.62
C LEU A 52 -3.76 -2.46 11.61
N GLY A 53 -3.57 -1.67 12.65
CA GLY A 53 -2.61 -1.95 13.72
C GLY A 53 -3.03 -3.07 14.66
N ASP A 54 -4.30 -3.51 14.62
CA ASP A 54 -4.85 -4.53 15.50
C ASP A 54 -5.45 -5.71 14.70
N PRO A 55 -4.82 -6.90 14.72
CA PRO A 55 -5.31 -8.06 13.99
C PRO A 55 -6.70 -8.53 14.46
N ALA A 56 -7.07 -8.35 15.73
CA ALA A 56 -8.39 -8.71 16.22
C ALA A 56 -9.49 -7.80 15.64
N VAL A 57 -9.19 -6.51 15.47
CA VAL A 57 -10.10 -5.57 14.78
C VAL A 57 -10.26 -5.95 13.31
N ILE A 58 -9.16 -6.34 12.65
CA ILE A 58 -9.21 -6.81 11.26
C ILE A 58 -10.11 -8.05 11.15
N ASP A 59 -9.89 -9.08 11.97
CA ASP A 59 -10.63 -10.34 11.96
C ASP A 59 -12.13 -10.13 12.22
N ALA A 60 -12.47 -9.25 13.15
CA ALA A 60 -13.86 -8.92 13.46
C ALA A 60 -14.56 -8.17 12.30
N ALA A 61 -13.85 -7.23 11.67
CA ALA A 61 -14.43 -6.36 10.64
C ALA A 61 -14.48 -6.99 9.25
N ILE A 62 -13.70 -8.05 9.00
CA ILE A 62 -13.61 -8.70 7.68
C ILE A 62 -14.97 -9.26 7.20
N THR A 63 -15.84 -9.65 8.12
CA THR A 63 -17.18 -10.18 7.80
C THR A 63 -18.09 -9.14 7.15
N ALA A 64 -17.82 -7.85 7.35
CA ALA A 64 -18.55 -6.74 6.73
C ALA A 64 -18.08 -6.43 5.30
N LEU A 65 -16.99 -7.05 4.84
CA LEU A 65 -16.44 -6.86 3.51
C LEU A 65 -17.09 -7.80 2.49
N PRO A 66 -17.11 -7.43 1.18
CA PRO A 66 -17.71 -8.25 0.14
C PRO A 66 -17.09 -9.65 0.02
N ASP A 67 -17.92 -10.63 -0.38
CA ASP A 67 -17.46 -11.99 -0.69
C ASP A 67 -16.88 -12.14 -2.11
N ARG A 68 -17.01 -11.10 -2.95
CA ARG A 68 -16.51 -11.08 -4.33
C ARG A 68 -15.79 -9.75 -4.56
N ILE A 69 -14.48 -9.83 -4.74
CA ILE A 69 -13.58 -8.68 -4.83
C ILE A 69 -12.79 -8.77 -6.14
N ASP A 70 -12.83 -7.72 -6.95
CA ASP A 70 -12.06 -7.59 -8.19
C ASP A 70 -10.74 -6.83 -8.00
N GLY A 71 -10.64 -6.04 -6.93
CA GLY A 71 -9.40 -5.32 -6.63
C GLY A 71 -9.27 -4.93 -5.18
N LEU A 72 -8.03 -4.89 -4.73
CA LEU A 72 -7.65 -4.41 -3.39
C LEU A 72 -6.55 -3.35 -3.54
N VAL A 73 -6.74 -2.19 -2.92
CA VAL A 73 -5.72 -1.15 -2.82
C VAL A 73 -5.31 -0.97 -1.35
N ASN A 74 -4.10 -1.31 -1.04
CA ASN A 74 -3.50 -1.14 0.27
C ASN A 74 -2.85 0.24 0.36
N ALA A 75 -3.66 1.29 0.64
CA ALA A 75 -3.19 2.67 0.73
C ALA A 75 -3.13 3.22 2.16
N ALA A 76 -3.64 2.50 3.16
CA ALA A 76 -3.47 2.88 4.55
C ALA A 76 -1.99 2.82 4.95
N GLY A 77 -1.55 3.83 5.69
CA GLY A 77 -0.20 3.89 6.20
C GLY A 77 -0.01 5.04 7.17
N VAL A 78 1.05 4.94 7.96
CA VAL A 78 1.47 5.96 8.92
C VAL A 78 2.93 6.38 8.65
N PRO A 79 3.31 7.63 8.96
CA PRO A 79 4.68 8.10 8.77
C PRO A 79 5.64 7.49 9.80
N GLY A 80 6.95 7.61 9.56
CA GLY A 80 7.99 7.15 10.50
C GLY A 80 8.16 8.04 11.73
N THR A 81 7.40 9.11 11.86
CA THR A 81 7.34 9.97 13.05
C THR A 81 6.61 9.32 14.24
N VAL A 82 5.75 8.32 13.95
CA VAL A 82 5.12 7.52 15.01
C VAL A 82 6.02 6.36 15.42
N ASN A 83 5.73 5.74 16.58
CA ASN A 83 6.51 4.62 17.10
C ASN A 83 6.70 3.50 16.06
N SER A 84 7.92 2.93 15.98
CA SER A 84 8.29 1.90 15.00
C SER A 84 7.40 0.65 15.04
N ASP A 85 6.89 0.26 16.22
CA ASP A 85 5.94 -0.85 16.35
C ASP A 85 4.61 -0.52 15.65
N ILE A 86 4.13 0.72 15.75
CA ILE A 86 2.91 1.16 15.03
C ILE A 86 3.16 1.14 13.51
N VAL A 87 4.33 1.61 13.07
CA VAL A 87 4.70 1.56 11.63
C VAL A 87 4.73 0.11 11.14
N ALA A 88 5.34 -0.79 11.89
CA ALA A 88 5.40 -2.22 11.57
C ALA A 88 3.99 -2.84 11.44
N ARG A 89 3.14 -2.57 12.44
CA ARG A 89 1.77 -3.11 12.49
C ARG A 89 0.91 -2.61 11.34
N VAL A 90 0.90 -1.30 11.09
CA VAL A 90 0.01 -0.70 10.08
C VAL A 90 0.56 -0.88 8.67
N ASN A 91 1.84 -0.50 8.43
CA ASN A 91 2.39 -0.42 7.07
C ASN A 91 2.78 -1.79 6.50
N TYR A 92 2.84 -2.82 7.33
CA TYR A 92 3.27 -4.14 6.88
C TYR A 92 2.43 -5.30 7.42
N LEU A 93 2.42 -5.54 8.74
CA LEU A 93 1.80 -6.74 9.32
C LEU A 93 0.28 -6.77 9.11
N GLY A 94 -0.42 -5.69 9.41
CA GLY A 94 -1.88 -5.59 9.29
C GLY A 94 -2.32 -5.53 7.83
N LEU A 95 -1.58 -4.79 7.00
CA LEU A 95 -1.78 -4.78 5.55
C LEU A 95 -1.74 -6.21 4.97
N ARG A 96 -0.71 -6.99 5.34
CA ARG A 96 -0.59 -8.39 4.92
C ARG A 96 -1.71 -9.25 5.47
N HIS A 97 -2.01 -9.13 6.77
CA HIS A 97 -3.05 -9.90 7.43
C HIS A 97 -4.41 -9.72 6.75
N LEU A 98 -4.79 -8.47 6.51
CA LEU A 98 -6.01 -8.15 5.75
C LEU A 98 -5.97 -8.73 4.32
N THR A 99 -4.85 -8.55 3.61
CA THR A 99 -4.72 -9.04 2.23
C THR A 99 -4.89 -10.54 2.14
N GLU A 100 -4.16 -11.32 2.97
CA GLU A 100 -4.26 -12.79 2.96
C GLU A 100 -5.67 -13.28 3.35
N ALA A 101 -6.35 -12.60 4.26
CA ALA A 101 -7.71 -12.93 4.62
C ALA A 101 -8.74 -12.61 3.51
N LEU A 102 -8.43 -11.65 2.62
CA LEU A 102 -9.28 -11.30 1.48
C LEU A 102 -8.99 -12.11 0.21
N VAL A 103 -7.79 -12.67 0.05
CA VAL A 103 -7.43 -13.49 -1.13
C VAL A 103 -8.49 -14.57 -1.44
N PRO A 104 -9.04 -15.33 -0.49
CA PRO A 104 -10.07 -16.34 -0.79
C PRO A 104 -11.40 -15.76 -1.35
N ARG A 105 -11.62 -14.45 -1.20
CA ARG A 105 -12.79 -13.72 -1.73
C ARG A 105 -12.51 -13.01 -3.05
N MET A 106 -11.26 -13.04 -3.51
CA MET A 106 -10.87 -12.39 -4.77
C MET A 106 -11.22 -13.25 -5.97
N LEU A 107 -11.70 -12.60 -7.01
CA LEU A 107 -12.04 -13.27 -8.27
C LEU A 107 -10.79 -13.56 -9.11
N LYS A 108 -10.85 -14.56 -9.96
CA LYS A 108 -9.82 -14.78 -10.98
C LYS A 108 -9.71 -13.55 -11.88
N GLY A 109 -8.49 -13.07 -12.08
CA GLY A 109 -8.22 -11.83 -12.80
C GLY A 109 -8.20 -10.58 -11.90
N ALA A 110 -8.47 -10.73 -10.60
CA ALA A 110 -8.39 -9.62 -9.64
C ALA A 110 -6.97 -9.02 -9.54
N SER A 111 -6.90 -7.82 -8.99
CA SER A 111 -5.63 -7.10 -8.85
C SER A 111 -5.45 -6.49 -7.46
N ILE A 112 -4.26 -6.67 -6.89
CA ILE A 112 -3.83 -6.05 -5.64
C ILE A 112 -2.78 -5.00 -5.96
N VAL A 113 -2.95 -3.78 -5.42
CA VAL A 113 -1.97 -2.70 -5.54
C VAL A 113 -1.57 -2.22 -4.14
N ASN A 114 -0.29 -2.35 -3.83
CA ASN A 114 0.30 -1.92 -2.56
C ASN A 114 0.96 -0.55 -2.72
N ILE A 115 0.75 0.35 -1.77
CA ILE A 115 1.43 1.65 -1.77
C ILE A 115 2.75 1.53 -1.00
N ALA A 116 3.84 1.33 -1.75
CA ALA A 116 5.20 1.38 -1.23
C ALA A 116 5.69 2.83 -1.07
N SER A 117 6.92 3.13 -1.45
CA SER A 117 7.53 4.46 -1.49
C SER A 117 8.86 4.37 -2.24
N ILE A 118 9.33 5.47 -2.83
CA ILE A 118 10.72 5.57 -3.31
C ILE A 118 11.74 5.36 -2.16
N LEU A 119 11.34 5.65 -0.91
CA LEU A 119 12.18 5.37 0.26
C LEU A 119 12.39 3.87 0.51
N GLY A 120 11.67 3.00 -0.18
CA GLY A 120 11.88 1.56 -0.18
C GLY A 120 12.85 1.07 -1.27
N ALA A 121 13.50 1.94 -2.03
CA ALA A 121 14.39 1.56 -3.14
C ALA A 121 15.60 0.71 -2.69
N ASP A 122 16.05 0.89 -1.45
CA ASP A 122 17.20 0.16 -0.88
C ASP A 122 16.90 -1.30 -0.48
N TRP A 123 15.72 -1.83 -0.81
CA TRP A 123 15.34 -3.20 -0.50
C TRP A 123 16.36 -4.27 -0.90
N PRO A 124 17.17 -4.13 -1.98
CA PRO A 124 18.16 -5.15 -2.34
C PRO A 124 19.24 -5.34 -1.28
N HIS A 125 19.61 -4.27 -0.55
CA HIS A 125 20.64 -4.32 0.49
C HIS A 125 20.22 -5.10 1.74
N ARG A 126 18.91 -5.28 1.97
CA ARG A 126 18.34 -6.01 3.11
C ARG A 126 17.47 -7.20 2.69
N LEU A 127 17.70 -7.71 1.47
CA LEU A 127 16.83 -8.69 0.81
C LEU A 127 16.59 -9.95 1.68
N ASP A 128 17.61 -10.49 2.33
CA ASP A 128 17.46 -11.73 3.09
C ASP A 128 16.63 -11.52 4.35
N ALA A 129 16.83 -10.44 5.11
CA ALA A 129 15.97 -10.08 6.23
C ALA A 129 14.51 -9.88 5.81
N HIS A 130 14.29 -9.21 4.67
CA HIS A 130 12.93 -9.02 4.15
C HIS A 130 12.30 -10.34 3.66
N LYS A 131 13.08 -11.28 3.12
CA LYS A 131 12.58 -12.61 2.76
C LYS A 131 12.17 -13.42 3.99
N GLU A 132 12.95 -13.36 5.07
CA GLU A 132 12.63 -14.02 6.34
C GLU A 132 11.34 -13.44 6.93
N LEU A 133 11.23 -12.12 7.04
CA LEU A 133 10.01 -11.46 7.50
C LEU A 133 8.80 -11.79 6.59
N ALA A 134 9.01 -11.85 5.28
CA ALA A 134 7.96 -12.23 4.33
C ALA A 134 7.54 -13.70 4.46
N ALA A 135 8.39 -14.58 4.95
CA ALA A 135 8.09 -15.99 5.20
C ALA A 135 7.28 -16.22 6.49
N ALA A 136 7.20 -15.23 7.39
CA ALA A 136 6.35 -15.33 8.58
C ALA A 136 4.88 -15.46 8.16
N ALA A 137 4.23 -16.59 8.52
CA ALA A 137 2.93 -16.96 7.98
C ALA A 137 1.74 -16.16 8.54
N SER A 138 1.94 -15.38 9.62
CA SER A 138 0.85 -14.62 10.26
C SER A 138 1.36 -13.31 10.84
N PHE A 139 0.40 -12.45 11.23
CA PHE A 139 0.70 -11.22 11.98
C PHE A 139 1.52 -11.51 13.24
N VAL A 140 1.11 -12.50 14.02
CA VAL A 140 1.77 -12.88 15.29
C VAL A 140 3.21 -13.37 15.06
N LEU A 141 3.42 -14.22 14.06
CA LEU A 141 4.76 -14.73 13.72
C LEU A 141 5.66 -13.62 13.15
N GLY A 142 5.10 -12.72 12.34
CA GLY A 142 5.84 -11.55 11.86
C GLY A 142 6.24 -10.61 13.00
N LYS A 143 5.35 -10.38 13.96
CA LYS A 143 5.66 -9.60 15.16
C LYS A 143 6.74 -10.26 16.01
N ALA A 144 6.65 -11.57 16.24
CA ALA A 144 7.67 -12.32 16.99
C ALA A 144 9.05 -12.28 16.28
N TRP A 145 9.09 -12.33 14.95
CA TRP A 145 10.34 -12.14 14.21
C TRP A 145 10.91 -10.75 14.42
N LEU A 146 10.10 -9.69 14.38
CA LEU A 146 10.52 -8.32 14.63
C LEU A 146 11.00 -8.09 16.07
N ASP A 147 10.47 -8.80 17.06
CA ASP A 147 10.92 -8.71 18.45
C ASP A 147 12.37 -9.24 18.63
N THR A 148 12.78 -10.17 17.77
CA THR A 148 14.16 -10.70 17.73
C THR A 148 15.06 -9.97 16.71
N ASN A 149 14.47 -9.21 15.79
CA ASN A 149 15.15 -8.44 14.77
C ASN A 149 14.64 -6.98 14.78
N PRO A 150 14.95 -6.20 15.81
CA PRO A 150 14.36 -4.89 16.03
C PRO A 150 14.80 -3.89 14.94
N VAL A 151 13.84 -3.14 14.44
CA VAL A 151 14.05 -2.07 13.47
C VAL A 151 14.17 -0.73 14.20
N GLN A 152 15.25 0.00 13.93
CA GLN A 152 15.50 1.30 14.55
C GLN A 152 14.44 2.33 14.11
N GLN A 153 14.08 3.23 15.04
CA GLN A 153 13.03 4.23 14.83
C GLN A 153 13.28 5.08 13.58
N GLU A 154 14.52 5.50 13.37
CA GLU A 154 14.94 6.40 12.28
C GLU A 154 14.78 5.79 10.89
N ASN A 155 14.79 4.46 10.81
CA ASN A 155 14.71 3.71 9.55
C ASN A 155 13.41 2.92 9.38
N CYS A 156 12.50 2.99 10.36
CA CYS A 156 11.34 2.09 10.39
C CYS A 156 10.43 2.25 9.17
N TYR A 157 10.19 3.47 8.72
CA TYR A 157 9.34 3.70 7.55
C TYR A 157 9.95 3.10 6.28
N GLN A 158 11.23 3.40 6.00
CA GLN A 158 11.96 2.86 4.85
C GLN A 158 11.96 1.34 4.89
N TYR A 159 12.34 0.76 6.03
CA TYR A 159 12.42 -0.68 6.23
C TYR A 159 11.10 -1.39 5.89
N PHE A 160 9.95 -0.90 6.38
CA PHE A 160 8.67 -1.54 6.10
C PHE A 160 8.16 -1.28 4.68
N LYS A 161 8.57 -0.20 4.02
CA LYS A 161 8.32 0.00 2.58
C LYS A 161 9.18 -0.95 1.72
N GLU A 162 10.43 -1.20 2.09
CA GLU A 162 11.29 -2.23 1.49
C GLU A 162 10.69 -3.64 1.67
N ALA A 163 10.31 -3.98 2.90
CA ALA A 163 9.67 -5.26 3.20
C ALA A 163 8.39 -5.48 2.38
N LEU A 164 7.59 -4.43 2.19
CA LEU A 164 6.38 -4.46 1.39
C LEU A 164 6.68 -4.74 -0.09
N ILE A 165 7.73 -4.12 -0.66
CA ILE A 165 8.18 -4.37 -2.03
C ILE A 165 8.60 -5.84 -2.19
N VAL A 166 9.42 -6.36 -1.26
CA VAL A 166 9.90 -7.74 -1.32
C VAL A 166 8.74 -8.74 -1.17
N TRP A 167 7.83 -8.49 -0.22
CA TRP A 167 6.64 -9.35 -0.07
C TRP A 167 5.76 -9.32 -1.32
N THR A 168 5.52 -8.13 -1.90
CA THR A 168 4.77 -7.98 -3.14
C THR A 168 5.37 -8.84 -4.26
N LYS A 169 6.68 -8.76 -4.47
CA LYS A 169 7.38 -9.55 -5.50
C LYS A 169 7.28 -11.06 -5.25
N LYS A 170 7.48 -11.50 -4.01
CA LYS A 170 7.40 -12.93 -3.66
C LYS A 170 5.99 -13.48 -3.82
N ARG A 171 5.01 -12.79 -3.26
CA ARG A 171 3.62 -13.27 -3.20
C ARG A 171 2.90 -13.18 -4.55
N SER A 172 3.29 -12.21 -5.38
CA SER A 172 2.66 -11.98 -6.69
C SER A 172 2.69 -13.20 -7.61
N LEU A 173 3.82 -13.89 -7.69
CA LEU A 173 3.96 -15.05 -8.57
C LEU A 173 3.08 -16.23 -8.11
N GLU A 174 3.03 -16.49 -6.81
CA GLU A 174 2.19 -17.53 -6.24
C GLU A 174 0.71 -17.28 -6.53
N LEU A 175 0.23 -16.06 -6.23
CA LEU A 175 -1.16 -15.64 -6.49
C LEU A 175 -1.52 -15.72 -7.98
N PHE A 176 -0.61 -15.29 -8.84
CA PHE A 176 -0.85 -15.32 -10.28
C PHE A 176 -0.94 -16.74 -10.83
N MET A 177 -0.04 -17.62 -10.39
CA MET A 177 0.00 -19.02 -10.87
C MET A 177 -1.16 -19.86 -10.32
N GLN A 178 -1.59 -19.61 -9.10
CA GLN A 178 -2.65 -20.40 -8.44
C GLN A 178 -4.04 -19.88 -8.79
N ASP A 179 -4.24 -18.56 -8.71
CA ASP A 179 -5.57 -17.94 -8.72
C ASP A 179 -5.75 -16.90 -9.84
N ASN A 180 -4.72 -16.67 -10.66
CA ASN A 180 -4.69 -15.61 -11.65
C ASN A 180 -4.93 -14.21 -11.04
N ILE A 181 -4.51 -14.00 -9.78
CA ILE A 181 -4.57 -12.72 -9.09
C ILE A 181 -3.23 -11.99 -9.27
N ARG A 182 -3.26 -10.77 -9.76
CA ARG A 182 -2.06 -9.94 -9.91
C ARG A 182 -1.81 -9.16 -8.63
N MET A 183 -0.54 -9.03 -8.24
CA MET A 183 -0.14 -8.15 -7.15
C MET A 183 1.04 -7.29 -7.62
N ASN A 184 0.92 -5.98 -7.45
CA ASN A 184 1.96 -5.01 -7.79
C ASN A 184 2.09 -3.98 -6.68
N SER A 185 3.17 -3.21 -6.67
CA SER A 185 3.32 -2.02 -5.84
C SER A 185 3.57 -0.78 -6.68
N VAL A 186 3.17 0.36 -6.16
CA VAL A 186 3.60 1.68 -6.63
C VAL A 186 4.51 2.30 -5.58
N ALA A 187 5.50 3.05 -6.01
CA ALA A 187 6.46 3.73 -5.15
C ALA A 187 6.37 5.25 -5.38
N PRO A 188 5.45 5.95 -4.69
CA PRO A 188 5.33 7.39 -4.81
C PRO A 188 6.56 8.12 -4.26
N GLY A 189 6.91 9.25 -4.90
CA GLY A 189 7.72 10.31 -4.32
C GLY A 189 6.94 11.15 -3.31
N PRO A 190 7.35 12.39 -3.03
CA PRO A 190 6.58 13.33 -2.22
C PRO A 190 5.20 13.59 -2.84
N VAL A 191 4.13 13.54 -2.04
CA VAL A 191 2.75 13.75 -2.49
C VAL A 191 2.04 14.72 -1.54
N PHE A 192 1.27 15.66 -2.07
CA PHE A 192 0.42 16.58 -1.30
C PHE A 192 -0.70 15.81 -0.59
N THR A 193 -0.41 15.29 0.59
CA THR A 193 -1.32 14.55 1.46
C THR A 193 -1.21 15.06 2.90
N PRO A 194 -2.15 14.73 3.79
CA PRO A 194 -2.09 15.16 5.19
C PRO A 194 -0.80 14.78 5.91
N ILE A 195 -0.09 13.71 5.50
CA ILE A 195 1.16 13.26 6.14
C ILE A 195 2.43 13.85 5.50
N LEU A 196 2.32 14.79 4.53
CA LEU A 196 3.50 15.36 3.88
C LEU A 196 4.42 16.10 4.87
N GLY A 197 3.83 16.81 5.84
CA GLY A 197 4.61 17.49 6.88
C GLY A 197 5.41 16.55 7.79
N ASP A 198 4.92 15.35 8.02
CA ASP A 198 5.64 14.32 8.77
C ASP A 198 6.91 13.86 8.04
N PHE A 199 6.89 13.83 6.69
CA PHE A 199 8.09 13.50 5.91
C PHE A 199 9.17 14.54 6.02
N VAL A 200 8.83 15.83 6.13
CA VAL A 200 9.80 16.89 6.42
C VAL A 200 10.46 16.64 7.77
N SER A 201 9.66 16.31 8.79
CA SER A 201 10.17 15.99 10.15
C SER A 201 11.04 14.73 10.16
N MET A 202 10.72 13.74 9.33
CA MET A 202 11.43 12.44 9.26
C MET A 202 12.73 12.51 8.46
N LEU A 203 12.74 13.21 7.32
CA LEU A 203 13.86 13.23 6.37
C LEU A 203 14.80 14.42 6.57
N GLY A 204 14.35 15.44 7.27
CA GLY A 204 15.01 16.75 7.38
C GLY A 204 14.72 17.66 6.19
N GLN A 205 14.71 18.96 6.46
CA GLN A 205 14.38 20.00 5.47
C GLN A 205 15.33 19.97 4.26
N GLU A 206 16.63 19.78 4.49
CA GLU A 206 17.64 19.78 3.42
C GLU A 206 17.38 18.68 2.36
N ARG A 207 17.00 17.47 2.79
CA ARG A 207 16.67 16.38 1.87
C ARG A 207 15.39 16.68 1.09
N VAL A 208 14.37 17.20 1.77
CA VAL A 208 13.10 17.55 1.14
C VAL A 208 13.29 18.68 0.12
N ASP A 209 14.12 19.69 0.44
CA ASP A 209 14.42 20.78 -0.48
C ASP A 209 15.19 20.29 -1.72
N ARG A 210 16.17 19.41 -1.53
CA ARG A 210 16.93 18.79 -2.62
C ARG A 210 16.01 17.97 -3.55
N ASP A 211 15.20 17.09 -2.98
CA ASP A 211 14.28 16.23 -3.75
C ASP A 211 13.21 17.08 -4.45
N SER A 212 12.73 18.14 -3.78
CA SER A 212 11.78 19.10 -4.38
C SER A 212 12.41 19.91 -5.51
N ALA A 213 13.69 20.25 -5.43
CA ALA A 213 14.40 20.95 -6.51
C ALA A 213 14.49 20.11 -7.79
N LEU A 214 14.59 18.78 -7.67
CA LEU A 214 14.61 17.86 -8.82
C LEU A 214 13.26 17.83 -9.55
N VAL A 215 12.14 17.76 -8.81
CA VAL A 215 10.80 17.57 -9.38
C VAL A 215 9.93 18.82 -9.34
N LYS A 216 10.45 19.93 -8.84
CA LYS A 216 9.83 21.27 -8.72
C LYS A 216 8.65 21.35 -7.75
N ARG A 217 7.92 20.28 -7.49
CA ARG A 217 6.81 20.19 -6.54
C ARG A 217 6.52 18.75 -6.14
N PRO A 218 5.91 18.49 -4.99
CA PRO A 218 5.29 17.20 -4.71
C PRO A 218 4.18 16.89 -5.73
N ALA A 219 3.94 15.60 -5.97
CA ALA A 219 2.82 15.16 -6.80
C ALA A 219 1.47 15.50 -6.14
N LEU A 220 0.44 15.65 -6.95
CA LEU A 220 -0.94 15.64 -6.47
C LEU A 220 -1.42 14.19 -6.31
N PRO A 221 -2.38 13.91 -5.39
CA PRO A 221 -2.89 12.55 -5.18
C PRO A 221 -3.46 11.88 -6.44
N ASP A 222 -4.04 12.65 -7.37
CA ASP A 222 -4.59 12.16 -8.64
C ASP A 222 -3.50 11.67 -9.61
N GLU A 223 -2.28 12.26 -9.54
CA GLU A 223 -1.13 11.80 -10.32
C GLU A 223 -0.64 10.40 -9.87
N ILE A 224 -0.95 10.00 -8.62
CA ILE A 224 -0.69 8.65 -8.10
C ILE A 224 -1.90 7.73 -8.36
N ALA A 225 -3.11 8.24 -8.23
CA ALA A 225 -4.33 7.45 -8.38
C ALA A 225 -4.51 6.91 -9.81
N GLY A 226 -4.15 7.67 -10.84
CA GLY A 226 -4.24 7.25 -12.23
C GLY A 226 -3.50 5.94 -12.54
N PRO A 227 -2.20 5.83 -12.26
CA PRO A 227 -1.43 4.59 -12.37
C PRO A 227 -1.98 3.43 -11.53
N ILE A 228 -2.53 3.68 -10.34
CA ILE A 228 -3.16 2.64 -9.51
C ILE A 228 -4.40 2.09 -10.21
N VAL A 229 -5.27 2.96 -10.72
CA VAL A 229 -6.47 2.55 -11.49
C VAL A 229 -6.09 1.78 -12.75
N PHE A 230 -5.01 2.17 -13.44
CA PHE A 230 -4.46 1.39 -14.55
C PHE A 230 -4.04 -0.02 -14.10
N LEU A 231 -3.31 -0.16 -12.98
CA LEU A 231 -2.89 -1.45 -12.45
C LEU A 231 -4.08 -2.33 -12.01
N LEU A 232 -5.20 -1.74 -11.59
CA LEU A 232 -6.45 -2.46 -11.27
C LEU A 232 -7.19 -2.93 -12.53
N SER A 233 -6.97 -2.29 -13.66
CA SER A 233 -7.69 -2.58 -14.91
C SER A 233 -7.14 -3.79 -15.67
N ASP A 234 -7.88 -4.22 -16.68
CA ASP A 234 -7.47 -5.32 -17.57
C ASP A 234 -6.35 -4.89 -18.54
N ASP A 235 -6.10 -3.57 -18.69
CA ASP A 235 -4.98 -3.05 -19.48
C ASP A 235 -3.63 -3.49 -18.89
N ALA A 236 -3.58 -3.75 -17.56
CA ALA A 236 -2.39 -4.20 -16.84
C ALA A 236 -2.34 -5.74 -16.64
N ARG A 237 -3.10 -6.53 -17.41
CA ARG A 237 -3.25 -7.99 -17.19
C ARG A 237 -1.96 -8.80 -17.26
N TRP A 238 -0.88 -8.23 -17.80
CA TRP A 238 0.44 -8.88 -17.88
C TRP A 238 1.50 -8.25 -16.97
N ILE A 239 1.09 -7.38 -16.03
CA ILE A 239 1.98 -6.76 -15.06
C ILE A 239 1.80 -7.46 -13.71
N VAL A 240 2.84 -8.18 -13.27
CA VAL A 240 2.85 -9.00 -12.05
C VAL A 240 4.17 -8.82 -11.32
N GLY A 241 4.13 -8.49 -10.03
CA GLY A 241 5.31 -8.32 -9.19
C GLY A 241 6.12 -7.04 -9.48
N ALA A 242 5.58 -6.11 -10.25
CA ALA A 242 6.23 -4.84 -10.50
C ALA A 242 6.20 -3.94 -9.25
N ASN A 243 7.26 -3.14 -9.08
CA ASN A 243 7.26 -1.96 -8.23
C ASN A 243 7.44 -0.75 -9.15
N LEU A 244 6.42 0.08 -9.28
CA LEU A 244 6.37 1.19 -10.23
C LEU A 244 6.68 2.51 -9.50
N PRO A 245 7.83 3.14 -9.71
CA PRO A 245 8.09 4.50 -9.22
C PRO A 245 7.12 5.50 -9.85
N ILE A 246 6.54 6.38 -9.01
CA ILE A 246 5.70 7.50 -9.42
C ILE A 246 6.18 8.72 -8.65
N ASP A 247 7.30 9.28 -9.06
CA ASP A 247 8.10 10.20 -8.28
C ASP A 247 8.60 11.44 -9.04
N GLY A 248 8.14 11.60 -10.27
CA GLY A 248 8.58 12.70 -11.14
C GLY A 248 10.03 12.56 -11.63
N GLY A 249 10.67 11.39 -11.45
CA GLY A 249 12.04 11.12 -11.86
C GLY A 249 13.09 11.27 -10.76
N ILE A 250 12.68 11.37 -9.49
CA ILE A 250 13.63 11.44 -8.36
C ILE A 250 14.55 10.22 -8.35
N GLU A 251 14.00 8.99 -8.45
CA GLU A 251 14.82 7.76 -8.44
C GLU A 251 15.82 7.75 -9.62
N ALA A 252 15.39 8.19 -10.80
CA ALA A 252 16.25 8.25 -11.97
C ALA A 252 17.43 9.24 -11.84
N ALA A 253 17.32 10.23 -10.97
CA ALA A 253 18.41 11.20 -10.72
C ALA A 253 19.55 10.63 -9.84
N TYR A 254 19.37 9.45 -9.27
CA TYR A 254 20.37 8.77 -8.43
C TYR A 254 21.05 7.58 -9.12
N VAL A 255 20.84 7.41 -10.42
CA VAL A 255 21.47 6.35 -11.24
C VAL A 255 22.75 6.81 -11.90
#